data_0ae7ec3143fb1a1479ef776971db8092
#
_entry.id   0ae7ec3143fb1a1479ef776971db8092
#
_cell.length_a   1.000
_cell.length_b   1.000
_cell.length_c   1.000
_cell.angle_alpha   90.00
_cell.angle_beta   90.00
_cell.angle_gamma   90.00
#
_symmetry.space_group_name_H-M   'P 1'
#
loop_
_entity.id
_entity.type
_entity.pdbx_description
1 polymer ?
#
loop_
_entity_poly.entity_id
_entity_poly.type
_entity_poly.pdbx_seq_one_letter_code
_entity_poly.pdbx_strand_id
1 'polypeptide(L)'
;MIDKGEKIGLVGVNGSGKTTLLRCLLAPETVDGGVVRFEPGLKIGYVEQGFQNIGTGSLWQFMLRSCPEIVKMREELAALEARSAQLEPGAELDWVLEEYARVTKRYEHVDGYNYEAFIKRVLIGLGFEEAVWDKTAEHFSGGQKTRMMLAAALVRQPDFLILDEPTNHLDIAMTEWLEK
;
A
#
# COMPACT_ATOMS: atom_id res chain seq x y z
N MET A 1 1.78 10.76 22.82
CA MET A 1 2.76 10.75 21.71
C MET A 1 2.90 9.29 21.29
N ILE A 2 3.04 9.01 20.03
CA ILE A 2 3.26 7.65 19.49
C ILE A 2 4.63 7.67 18.87
N ASP A 3 5.51 6.77 19.31
CA ASP A 3 6.89 6.69 18.81
C ASP A 3 7.04 5.63 17.71
N LYS A 4 8.11 5.75 16.92
CA LYS A 4 8.38 4.82 15.82
C LYS A 4 8.55 3.38 16.36
N GLY A 5 7.82 2.45 15.75
CA GLY A 5 7.83 1.04 16.12
C GLY A 5 6.89 0.69 17.27
N GLU A 6 6.17 1.65 17.85
CA GLU A 6 5.13 1.35 18.85
C GLU A 6 3.92 0.66 18.20
N LYS A 7 3.36 -0.30 18.94
CA LYS A 7 2.10 -0.97 18.60
C LYS A 7 1.08 -0.63 19.66
N ILE A 8 -0.02 0.01 19.25
CA ILE A 8 -1.04 0.52 20.17
C ILE A 8 -2.36 -0.17 19.88
N GLY A 9 -2.93 -0.79 20.91
CA GLY A 9 -4.27 -1.37 20.88
C GLY A 9 -5.30 -0.40 21.48
N LEU A 10 -6.28 0.02 20.65
CA LEU A 10 -7.41 0.79 21.12
C LEU A 10 -8.57 -0.15 21.47
N VAL A 11 -8.82 -0.34 22.76
CA VAL A 11 -9.82 -1.29 23.25
C VAL A 11 -11.03 -0.56 23.85
N GLY A 12 -12.23 -1.05 23.59
CA GLY A 12 -13.46 -0.49 24.13
C GLY A 12 -14.71 -1.18 23.54
N VAL A 13 -15.83 -1.01 24.22
CA VAL A 13 -17.13 -1.58 23.76
C VAL A 13 -17.55 -0.97 22.40
N ASN A 14 -18.45 -1.67 21.68
CA ASN A 14 -18.99 -1.12 20.44
C ASN A 14 -19.73 0.19 20.72
N GLY A 15 -19.52 1.19 19.84
CA GLY A 15 -20.08 2.53 20.03
C GLY A 15 -19.30 3.46 20.97
N SER A 16 -18.17 3.03 21.55
CA SER A 16 -17.34 3.87 22.44
C SER A 16 -16.55 4.98 21.73
N GLY A 17 -16.69 5.11 20.40
CA GLY A 17 -16.01 6.15 19.64
C GLY A 17 -14.65 5.78 19.06
N LYS A 18 -14.23 4.49 19.07
CA LYS A 18 -12.95 4.04 18.51
C LYS A 18 -12.74 4.50 17.07
N THR A 19 -13.66 4.16 16.18
CA THR A 19 -13.63 4.57 14.76
C THR A 19 -13.65 6.10 14.61
N THR A 20 -14.42 6.80 15.45
CA THR A 20 -14.45 8.28 15.45
C THR A 20 -13.07 8.86 15.79
N LEU A 21 -12.40 8.31 16.81
CA LEU A 21 -11.05 8.72 17.18
C LEU A 21 -10.07 8.48 16.03
N LEU A 22 -10.13 7.29 15.36
CA LEU A 22 -9.27 6.98 14.22
C LEU A 22 -9.53 7.95 13.05
N ARG A 23 -10.79 8.31 12.79
CA ARG A 23 -11.15 9.32 11.77
C ARG A 23 -10.62 10.72 12.13
N CYS A 24 -10.69 11.12 13.41
CA CYS A 24 -10.09 12.38 13.86
C CYS A 24 -8.58 12.42 13.65
N LEU A 25 -7.88 11.29 13.76
CA LEU A 25 -6.45 11.23 13.44
C LEU A 25 -6.20 11.44 11.93
N LEU A 26 -7.07 10.92 11.07
CA LEU A 26 -6.93 11.02 9.61
C LEU A 26 -7.36 12.37 9.03
N ALA A 27 -8.31 13.04 9.69
CA ALA A 27 -8.87 14.34 9.30
C ALA A 27 -8.83 15.32 10.49
N PRO A 28 -7.63 15.80 10.87
CA PRO A 28 -7.44 16.65 12.05
C PRO A 28 -8.27 17.93 12.05
N GLU A 29 -8.66 18.43 10.87
CA GLU A 29 -9.50 19.61 10.67
C GLU A 29 -10.96 19.41 11.13
N THR A 30 -11.39 18.17 11.35
CA THR A 30 -12.75 17.85 11.78
C THR A 30 -12.90 17.75 13.31
N VAL A 31 -11.83 18.00 14.06
CA VAL A 31 -11.81 17.87 15.52
C VAL A 31 -12.34 19.14 16.17
N ASP A 32 -13.34 19.01 17.07
CA ASP A 32 -13.94 20.13 17.80
C ASP A 32 -12.96 20.85 18.76
N GLY A 33 -11.88 20.16 19.16
CA GLY A 33 -10.85 20.71 20.03
C GLY A 33 -9.64 19.81 20.18
N GLY A 34 -8.53 20.40 20.56
CA GLY A 34 -7.24 19.70 20.62
C GLY A 34 -6.39 19.90 19.36
N VAL A 35 -5.26 19.21 19.28
CA VAL A 35 -4.35 19.29 18.15
C VAL A 35 -3.82 17.89 17.83
N VAL A 36 -3.96 17.47 16.59
CA VAL A 36 -3.29 16.30 16.04
C VAL A 36 -2.10 16.78 15.20
N ARG A 37 -0.91 16.21 15.45
CA ARG A 37 0.30 16.55 14.71
C ARG A 37 1.00 15.29 14.26
N PHE A 38 1.36 15.26 12.98
CA PHE A 38 2.20 14.24 12.37
C PHE A 38 3.55 14.84 11.96
N GLU A 39 4.57 14.01 11.89
CA GLU A 39 5.81 14.42 11.25
C GLU A 39 5.60 14.74 9.77
N PRO A 40 6.25 15.79 9.24
CA PRO A 40 6.15 16.12 7.82
C PRO A 40 6.59 14.94 6.94
N GLY A 41 5.76 14.58 5.95
CA GLY A 41 6.06 13.52 5.01
C GLY A 41 5.73 12.09 5.48
N LEU A 42 5.15 11.94 6.68
CA LEU A 42 4.74 10.65 7.21
C LEU A 42 3.71 9.98 6.29
N LYS A 43 4.01 8.78 5.83
CA LYS A 43 3.08 7.97 5.03
C LYS A 43 2.12 7.23 5.95
N ILE A 44 0.83 7.59 5.90
CA ILE A 44 -0.22 6.97 6.71
C ILE A 44 -0.98 5.95 5.85
N GLY A 45 -1.06 4.71 6.33
CA GLY A 45 -1.95 3.68 5.82
C GLY A 45 -3.19 3.56 6.72
N TYR A 46 -4.37 3.49 6.12
CA TYR A 46 -5.62 3.26 6.85
C TYR A 46 -6.42 2.13 6.19
N VAL A 47 -6.85 1.21 7.01
CA VAL A 47 -7.79 0.15 6.61
C VAL A 47 -9.07 0.33 7.42
N GLU A 48 -10.10 0.82 6.74
CA GLU A 48 -11.42 1.06 7.33
C GLU A 48 -12.20 -0.25 7.47
N GLN A 49 -13.08 -0.30 8.45
CA GLN A 49 -14.06 -1.37 8.60
C GLN A 49 -15.08 -1.30 7.45
N GLY A 50 -15.23 -2.40 6.71
CA GLY A 50 -16.20 -2.50 5.62
C GLY A 50 -15.59 -2.61 4.23
N PHE A 51 -16.46 -2.85 3.23
CA PHE A 51 -16.04 -3.06 1.85
C PHE A 51 -15.92 -1.74 1.11
N GLN A 52 -14.72 -1.38 0.73
CA GLN A 52 -14.52 -0.42 -0.33
C GLN A 52 -14.61 -1.12 -1.68
N ASN A 53 -14.96 -0.38 -2.72
CA ASN A 53 -15.00 -0.88 -4.08
C ASN A 53 -13.57 -1.28 -4.52
N ILE A 54 -13.32 -2.59 -4.60
CA ILE A 54 -12.01 -3.14 -4.97
C ILE A 54 -11.73 -2.97 -6.48
N GLY A 55 -12.75 -2.52 -7.25
CA GLY A 55 -12.65 -2.39 -8.69
C GLY A 55 -12.69 -3.73 -9.41
N THR A 56 -12.44 -3.71 -10.71
CA THR A 56 -12.39 -4.89 -11.59
C THR A 56 -10.96 -5.40 -11.75
N GLY A 57 -10.82 -6.70 -11.98
CA GLY A 57 -9.54 -7.36 -12.25
C GLY A 57 -9.18 -8.41 -11.21
N SER A 58 -8.04 -9.07 -11.41
CA SER A 58 -7.56 -10.10 -10.51
C SER A 58 -6.97 -9.52 -9.22
N LEU A 59 -6.84 -10.36 -8.18
CA LEU A 59 -6.13 -10.00 -6.94
C LEU A 59 -4.73 -9.46 -7.25
N TRP A 60 -3.99 -10.14 -8.13
CA TRP A 60 -2.65 -9.69 -8.53
C TRP A 60 -2.65 -8.30 -9.16
N GLN A 61 -3.58 -8.05 -10.09
CA GLN A 61 -3.72 -6.73 -10.72
C GLN A 61 -4.12 -5.64 -9.73
N PHE A 62 -4.96 -5.97 -8.76
CA PHE A 62 -5.32 -5.06 -7.68
C PHE A 62 -4.08 -4.68 -6.85
N MET A 63 -3.26 -5.67 -6.48
CA MET A 63 -2.04 -5.43 -5.72
C MET A 63 -1.01 -4.60 -6.49
N LEU A 64 -0.77 -4.90 -7.77
CA LEU A 64 0.13 -4.11 -8.60
C LEU A 64 -0.27 -2.63 -8.66
N ARG A 65 -1.58 -2.35 -8.73
CA ARG A 65 -2.12 -0.97 -8.76
C ARG A 65 -2.12 -0.27 -7.41
N SER A 66 -1.79 -0.96 -6.32
CA SER A 66 -1.79 -0.36 -4.98
C SER A 66 -0.71 0.71 -4.78
N CYS A 67 0.37 0.69 -5.58
CA CYS A 67 1.39 1.73 -5.61
C CYS A 67 1.50 2.35 -7.02
N PRO A 68 0.60 3.26 -7.37
CA PRO A 68 0.55 3.84 -8.72
C PRO A 68 1.85 4.57 -9.11
N GLU A 69 2.59 5.08 -8.14
CA GLU A 69 3.88 5.73 -8.35
C GLU A 69 4.94 4.75 -8.90
N ILE A 70 5.01 3.53 -8.37
CA ILE A 70 5.92 2.48 -8.84
C ILE A 70 5.53 2.04 -10.25
N VAL A 71 4.23 1.84 -10.49
CA VAL A 71 3.73 1.48 -11.83
C VAL A 71 4.10 2.55 -12.84
N LYS A 72 3.83 3.82 -12.53
CA LYS A 72 4.15 4.95 -13.41
C LYS A 72 5.65 5.04 -13.73
N MET A 73 6.53 4.91 -12.72
CA MET A 73 7.97 4.94 -12.95
C MET A 73 8.43 3.77 -13.82
N ARG A 74 7.85 2.58 -13.67
CA ARG A 74 8.16 1.43 -14.52
C ARG A 74 7.74 1.65 -15.98
N GLU A 75 6.57 2.23 -16.20
CA GLU A 75 6.09 2.60 -17.53
C GLU A 75 6.98 3.69 -18.16
N GLU A 76 7.41 4.67 -17.38
CA GLU A 76 8.31 5.74 -17.79
C GLU A 76 9.69 5.19 -18.19
N LEU A 77 10.26 4.27 -17.41
CA LEU A 77 11.51 3.59 -17.74
C LEU A 77 11.40 2.81 -19.05
N ALA A 78 10.33 2.03 -19.23
CA ALA A 78 10.11 1.26 -20.47
C ALA A 78 9.95 2.18 -21.69
N ALA A 79 9.27 3.31 -21.54
CA ALA A 79 9.12 4.30 -22.62
C ALA A 79 10.45 4.97 -23.00
N LEU A 80 11.26 5.33 -22.00
CA LEU A 80 12.60 5.93 -22.22
C LEU A 80 13.56 4.93 -22.87
N GLU A 81 13.52 3.66 -22.44
CA GLU A 81 14.31 2.59 -23.06
C GLU A 81 13.92 2.38 -24.52
N ALA A 82 12.62 2.27 -24.82
CA ALA A 82 12.14 2.13 -26.20
C ALA A 82 12.51 3.33 -27.08
N ARG A 83 12.49 4.56 -26.51
CA ARG A 83 12.88 5.78 -27.22
C ARG A 83 14.39 5.81 -27.48
N SER A 84 15.22 5.47 -26.49
CA SER A 84 16.68 5.46 -26.67
C SER A 84 17.16 4.52 -27.76
N ALA A 85 16.47 3.38 -27.93
CA ALA A 85 16.76 2.40 -28.98
C ALA A 85 16.49 2.89 -30.42
N GLN A 86 15.76 3.99 -30.59
CA GLN A 86 15.36 4.55 -31.89
C GLN A 86 16.16 5.82 -32.26
N LEU A 87 16.99 6.33 -31.36
CA LEU A 87 17.71 7.58 -31.54
C LEU A 87 19.16 7.33 -31.97
N GLU A 88 19.63 8.17 -32.90
CA GLU A 88 21.03 8.24 -33.26
C GLU A 88 21.82 9.04 -32.19
N PRO A 89 23.15 8.81 -32.08
CA PRO A 89 24.02 9.58 -31.18
C PRO A 89 23.86 11.09 -31.36
N GLY A 90 23.57 11.82 -30.28
CA GLY A 90 23.37 13.26 -30.28
C GLY A 90 22.64 13.75 -29.03
N ALA A 91 22.42 15.06 -28.95
CA ALA A 91 21.87 15.73 -27.78
C ALA A 91 20.51 15.18 -27.32
N GLU A 92 19.71 14.66 -28.23
CA GLU A 92 18.42 14.05 -27.87
C GLU A 92 18.60 12.71 -27.16
N LEU A 93 19.53 11.87 -27.63
CA LEU A 93 19.88 10.61 -26.96
C LEU A 93 20.47 10.89 -25.58
N ASP A 94 21.39 11.86 -25.47
CA ASP A 94 21.99 12.23 -24.19
C ASP A 94 20.93 12.63 -23.17
N TRP A 95 19.98 13.46 -23.58
CA TRP A 95 18.86 13.86 -22.71
C TRP A 95 18.00 12.65 -22.25
N VAL A 96 17.68 11.72 -23.17
CA VAL A 96 16.89 10.52 -22.84
C VAL A 96 17.64 9.65 -21.84
N LEU A 97 18.95 9.49 -22.00
CA LEU A 97 19.78 8.70 -21.08
C LEU A 97 19.91 9.35 -19.70
N GLU A 98 20.03 10.68 -19.63
CA GLU A 98 20.02 11.41 -18.36
C GLU A 98 18.68 11.24 -17.62
N GLU A 99 17.57 11.35 -18.36
CA GLU A 99 16.24 11.16 -17.79
C GLU A 99 16.04 9.73 -17.30
N TYR A 100 16.46 8.72 -18.10
CA TYR A 100 16.43 7.32 -17.70
C TYR A 100 17.21 7.08 -16.40
N ALA A 101 18.42 7.64 -16.29
CA ALA A 101 19.22 7.51 -15.07
C ALA A 101 18.55 8.17 -13.86
N ARG A 102 17.85 9.30 -14.06
CA ARG A 102 17.11 10.01 -13.00
C ARG A 102 15.91 9.20 -12.50
N VAL A 103 15.13 8.64 -13.42
CA VAL A 103 13.96 7.80 -13.07
C VAL A 103 14.44 6.51 -12.42
N THR A 104 15.52 5.89 -12.91
CA THR A 104 16.11 4.67 -12.32
C THR A 104 16.48 4.90 -10.85
N LYS A 105 17.16 5.98 -10.52
CA LYS A 105 17.51 6.30 -9.12
C LYS A 105 16.27 6.46 -8.23
N ARG A 106 15.19 7.07 -8.74
CA ARG A 106 13.93 7.19 -8.00
C ARG A 106 13.26 5.83 -7.80
N TYR A 107 13.29 4.98 -8.83
CA TYR A 107 12.72 3.64 -8.80
C TYR A 107 13.47 2.72 -7.81
N GLU A 108 14.81 2.82 -7.79
CA GLU A 108 15.67 2.14 -6.80
C GLU A 108 15.39 2.62 -5.38
N HIS A 109 15.24 3.94 -5.19
CA HIS A 109 14.98 4.52 -3.87
C HIS A 109 13.67 4.02 -3.23
N VAL A 110 12.66 3.69 -4.03
CA VAL A 110 11.39 3.10 -3.56
C VAL A 110 11.37 1.58 -3.61
N ASP A 111 12.52 0.95 -3.80
CA ASP A 111 12.68 -0.51 -3.94
C ASP A 111 11.78 -1.13 -5.03
N GLY A 112 11.62 -0.39 -6.13
CA GLY A 112 10.71 -0.74 -7.21
C GLY A 112 10.99 -2.09 -7.87
N TYR A 113 12.27 -2.51 -7.94
CA TYR A 113 12.66 -3.82 -8.48
C TYR A 113 12.15 -5.00 -7.62
N ASN A 114 12.03 -4.82 -6.32
CA ASN A 114 11.56 -5.84 -5.39
C ASN A 114 10.04 -5.75 -5.13
N TYR A 115 9.34 -4.82 -5.76
CA TYR A 115 7.93 -4.55 -5.51
C TYR A 115 7.04 -5.79 -5.68
N GLU A 116 7.22 -6.54 -6.77
CA GLU A 116 6.44 -7.77 -7.01
C GLU A 116 6.77 -8.87 -6.00
N ALA A 117 8.05 -9.03 -5.64
CA ALA A 117 8.46 -9.96 -4.60
C ALA A 117 7.88 -9.58 -3.22
N PHE A 118 7.77 -8.28 -2.96
CA PHE A 118 7.14 -7.80 -1.73
C PHE A 118 5.63 -8.07 -1.72
N ILE A 119 4.92 -7.83 -2.84
CA ILE A 119 3.50 -8.20 -2.99
C ILE A 119 3.31 -9.69 -2.68
N LYS A 120 4.11 -10.58 -3.29
CA LYS A 120 4.04 -12.03 -3.05
C LYS A 120 4.16 -12.38 -1.57
N ARG A 121 5.16 -11.81 -0.90
CA ARG A 121 5.38 -12.00 0.54
C ARG A 121 4.17 -11.57 1.38
N VAL A 122 3.59 -10.41 1.08
CA VAL A 122 2.41 -9.89 1.79
C VAL A 122 1.19 -10.76 1.54
N LEU A 123 0.94 -11.19 0.31
CA LEU A 123 -0.19 -12.06 -0.03
C LEU A 123 -0.09 -13.41 0.69
N ILE A 124 1.08 -14.05 0.67
CA ILE A 124 1.32 -15.33 1.38
C ILE A 124 1.12 -15.13 2.89
N GLY A 125 1.67 -14.06 3.47
CA GLY A 125 1.53 -13.75 4.89
C GLY A 125 0.09 -13.54 5.34
N LEU A 126 -0.78 -13.05 4.45
CA LEU A 126 -2.21 -12.89 4.67
C LEU A 126 -3.06 -14.08 4.17
N GLY A 127 -2.42 -15.23 3.92
CA GLY A 127 -3.11 -16.48 3.60
C GLY A 127 -3.72 -16.56 2.21
N PHE A 128 -3.18 -15.82 1.23
CA PHE A 128 -3.55 -15.95 -0.17
C PHE A 128 -2.56 -16.87 -0.90
N GLU A 129 -3.00 -18.08 -1.21
CA GLU A 129 -2.23 -19.01 -2.04
C GLU A 129 -2.06 -18.48 -3.46
N GLU A 130 -0.97 -18.84 -4.14
CA GLU A 130 -0.69 -18.40 -5.52
C GLU A 130 -1.80 -18.78 -6.50
N ALA A 131 -2.44 -19.92 -6.30
CA ALA A 131 -3.55 -20.42 -7.13
C ALA A 131 -4.77 -19.47 -7.22
N VAL A 132 -4.89 -18.52 -6.28
CA VAL A 132 -6.01 -17.57 -6.26
C VAL A 132 -5.63 -16.16 -6.73
N TRP A 133 -4.38 -15.90 -7.07
CA TRP A 133 -3.93 -14.54 -7.42
C TRP A 133 -4.54 -14.02 -8.73
N ASP A 134 -4.82 -14.91 -9.68
CA ASP A 134 -5.51 -14.55 -10.93
C ASP A 134 -7.04 -14.53 -10.80
N LYS A 135 -7.57 -14.90 -9.63
CA LYS A 135 -9.00 -14.86 -9.37
C LYS A 135 -9.49 -13.42 -9.29
N THR A 136 -10.63 -13.16 -9.96
CA THR A 136 -11.27 -11.83 -9.95
C THR A 136 -11.67 -11.43 -8.52
N ALA A 137 -11.38 -10.19 -8.17
CA ALA A 137 -11.60 -9.63 -6.84
C ALA A 137 -13.06 -9.73 -6.34
N GLU A 138 -14.02 -9.72 -7.26
CA GLU A 138 -15.45 -9.85 -6.95
C GLU A 138 -15.81 -11.19 -6.30
N HIS A 139 -15.10 -12.27 -6.65
CA HIS A 139 -15.36 -13.63 -6.19
C HIS A 139 -14.79 -13.97 -4.80
N PHE A 140 -14.14 -13.02 -4.16
CA PHE A 140 -13.64 -13.20 -2.80
C PHE A 140 -14.74 -12.93 -1.77
N SER A 141 -14.70 -13.69 -0.66
CA SER A 141 -15.58 -13.45 0.49
C SER A 141 -15.29 -12.09 1.14
N GLY A 142 -16.21 -11.63 1.99
CA GLY A 142 -16.05 -10.38 2.73
C GLY A 142 -14.74 -10.31 3.50
N GLY A 143 -14.45 -11.32 4.29
CA GLY A 143 -13.20 -11.37 5.04
C GLY A 143 -11.95 -11.43 4.14
N GLN A 144 -12.02 -12.13 3.00
CA GLN A 144 -10.94 -12.09 2.02
C GLN A 144 -10.73 -10.68 1.43
N LYS A 145 -11.83 -9.96 1.13
CA LYS A 145 -11.75 -8.58 0.64
C LYS A 145 -11.13 -7.64 1.69
N THR A 146 -11.46 -7.80 2.97
CA THR A 146 -10.80 -7.04 4.04
C THR A 146 -9.30 -7.33 4.08
N ARG A 147 -8.89 -8.61 3.97
CA ARG A 147 -7.47 -8.99 3.89
C ARG A 147 -6.77 -8.42 2.64
N MET A 148 -7.46 -8.34 1.49
CA MET A 148 -6.94 -7.68 0.30
C MET A 148 -6.66 -6.18 0.54
N MET A 149 -7.58 -5.49 1.22
CA MET A 149 -7.38 -4.07 1.58
C MET A 149 -6.21 -3.88 2.53
N LEU A 150 -6.06 -4.78 3.51
CA LEU A 150 -4.90 -4.80 4.40
C LEU A 150 -3.61 -5.05 3.62
N ALA A 151 -3.60 -6.03 2.70
CA ALA A 151 -2.46 -6.29 1.82
C ALA A 151 -2.07 -5.04 1.01
N ALA A 152 -3.05 -4.36 0.42
CA ALA A 152 -2.82 -3.15 -0.34
C ALA A 152 -2.25 -2.00 0.51
N ALA A 153 -2.71 -1.86 1.75
CA ALA A 153 -2.17 -0.89 2.69
C ALA A 153 -0.71 -1.19 3.07
N LEU A 154 -0.39 -2.47 3.33
CA LEU A 154 0.96 -2.91 3.69
C LEU A 154 1.95 -2.76 2.53
N VAL A 155 1.52 -3.06 1.29
CA VAL A 155 2.37 -2.94 0.10
C VAL A 155 2.80 -1.50 -0.17
N ARG A 156 2.05 -0.51 0.30
CA ARG A 156 2.42 0.91 0.28
C ARG A 156 3.53 1.27 1.25
N GLN A 157 3.91 0.34 2.14
CA GLN A 157 4.93 0.55 3.17
C GLN A 157 4.69 1.84 3.97
N PRO A 158 3.55 1.95 4.68
CA PRO A 158 3.26 3.12 5.48
C PRO A 158 4.20 3.20 6.69
N ASP A 159 4.56 4.42 7.09
CA ASP A 159 5.31 4.68 8.33
C ASP A 159 4.39 4.54 9.56
N PHE A 160 3.10 4.80 9.38
CA PHE A 160 2.06 4.67 10.40
C PHE A 160 0.84 3.97 9.81
N LEU A 161 0.51 2.79 10.34
CA LEU A 161 -0.63 1.97 9.89
C LEU A 161 -1.75 2.03 10.93
N ILE A 162 -2.93 2.47 10.50
CA ILE A 162 -4.15 2.51 11.30
C ILE A 162 -5.09 1.40 10.82
N LEU A 163 -5.50 0.52 11.72
CA LEU A 163 -6.40 -0.58 11.45
C LEU A 163 -7.64 -0.47 12.32
N ASP A 164 -8.83 -0.47 11.70
CA ASP A 164 -10.11 -0.48 12.42
C ASP A 164 -10.66 -1.91 12.45
N GLU A 165 -10.70 -2.53 13.63
CA GLU A 165 -11.15 -3.89 13.91
C GLU A 165 -10.47 -4.98 13.03
N PRO A 166 -9.14 -5.00 12.89
CA PRO A 166 -8.46 -5.89 11.94
C PRO A 166 -8.63 -7.38 12.27
N THR A 167 -8.82 -7.71 13.55
CA THR A 167 -8.88 -9.09 14.05
C THR A 167 -10.13 -9.86 13.62
N ASN A 168 -11.19 -9.18 13.20
CA ASN A 168 -12.43 -9.82 12.78
C ASN A 168 -12.27 -10.75 11.56
N HIS A 169 -11.17 -10.60 10.80
CA HIS A 169 -10.94 -11.31 9.54
C HIS A 169 -9.55 -11.94 9.42
N LEU A 170 -8.76 -11.88 10.50
CA LEU A 170 -7.42 -12.47 10.59
C LEU A 170 -7.46 -13.65 11.55
N ASP A 171 -6.82 -14.74 11.19
CA ASP A 171 -6.51 -15.81 12.12
C ASP A 171 -5.25 -15.49 12.95
N ILE A 172 -4.94 -16.38 13.90
CA ILE A 172 -3.78 -16.18 14.80
C ILE A 172 -2.48 -16.08 14.01
N ALA A 173 -2.28 -16.94 13.01
CA ALA A 173 -1.05 -16.97 12.23
C ALA A 173 -0.84 -15.69 11.41
N MET A 174 -1.93 -15.16 10.81
CA MET A 174 -1.91 -13.88 10.10
C MET A 174 -1.66 -12.69 11.04
N THR A 175 -2.24 -12.72 12.23
CA THR A 175 -2.01 -11.69 13.25
C THR A 175 -0.55 -11.69 13.71
N GLU A 176 0.02 -12.85 14.02
CA GLU A 176 1.43 -13.00 14.37
C GLU A 176 2.37 -12.57 13.23
N TRP A 177 1.98 -12.82 11.97
CA TRP A 177 2.75 -12.37 10.82
C TRP A 177 2.72 -10.84 10.67
N LEU A 178 1.55 -10.23 10.89
CA LEU A 178 1.38 -8.76 10.81
C LEU A 178 2.17 -8.02 11.91
N GLU A 179 2.36 -8.67 13.05
CA GLU A 179 3.09 -8.11 14.19
C GLU A 179 4.63 -8.14 14.02
N LYS A 180 5.15 -8.82 13.02
CA LYS A 180 6.61 -8.89 12.73
C LYS A 180 7.06 -7.76 11.84
#